data_06dd623fc33500e46df08690727d5b12
#
_entry.id   06dd623fc33500e46df08690727d5b12
#
_cell.length_a   1.000
_cell.length_b   1.000
_cell.length_c   1.000
_cell.angle_alpha   90.00
_cell.angle_beta   90.00
_cell.angle_gamma   90.00
#
_symmetry.space_group_name_H-M   'P 1'
#
loop_
_entity.id
_entity.type
_entity.pdbx_description
1 polymer ?
#
loop_
_entity_poly.entity_id
_entity_poly.type
_entity_poly.pdbx_seq_one_letter_code
_entity_poly.pdbx_strand_id
1 'polypeptide(L)'
;MANAVTMNNTALAQSEAEEMDLASELMKDLEDEGSDHEKYMKLADAADEKYPCRGYGAILRDIAREEAVHRKHIKMILDDMHVPMEG
;
A
#
# COMPACT_ATOMS: atom_id res chain seq x y z
N MET A 1 1.92 0.58 36.25
CA MET A 1 2.26 0.04 35.46
C MET A 1 3.21 -0.93 35.50
N ALA A 2 2.94 -1.89 35.88
CA ALA A 2 3.68 -2.96 35.94
C ALA A 2 4.25 -3.46 34.76
N ASN A 3 4.04 -2.71 34.00
CA ASN A 3 4.11 -3.25 32.83
C ASN A 3 5.42 -3.19 32.16
N ALA A 4 6.35 -2.45 32.73
CA ALA A 4 7.60 -2.24 32.07
C ALA A 4 8.40 -3.53 31.88
N VAL A 5 8.49 -4.35 32.90
CA VAL A 5 9.22 -5.61 32.82
C VAL A 5 8.49 -6.62 31.97
N THR A 6 7.21 -6.70 32.18
CA THR A 6 6.39 -7.59 31.39
C THR A 6 6.40 -7.18 29.92
N MET A 7 6.45 -5.89 29.69
CA MET A 7 6.51 -5.39 28.35
C MET A 7 7.79 -5.77 27.61
N ASN A 8 8.90 -5.82 28.29
CA ASN A 8 10.16 -6.18 27.64
C ASN A 8 10.15 -7.61 27.10
N ASN A 9 9.64 -8.53 27.89
CA ASN A 9 9.59 -9.92 27.46
C ASN A 9 8.49 -10.14 26.43
N THR A 10 7.39 -9.46 26.61
CA THR A 10 6.29 -9.54 25.65
C THR A 10 6.66 -8.83 24.37
N ALA A 11 7.47 -7.79 24.46
CA ALA A 11 7.88 -7.04 23.29
C ALA A 11 8.67 -7.85 22.27
N LEU A 12 9.49 -8.81 22.70
CA LEU A 12 10.21 -9.66 21.78
C LEU A 12 9.26 -10.56 20.98
N ALA A 13 8.33 -11.19 21.66
CA ALA A 13 7.33 -12.01 20.98
C ALA A 13 6.39 -11.17 20.13
N GLN A 14 6.04 -9.99 20.65
CA GLN A 14 5.19 -9.08 19.91
C GLN A 14 5.90 -8.53 18.68
N SER A 15 7.19 -8.29 18.74
CA SER A 15 7.93 -7.80 17.58
C SER A 15 7.93 -8.81 16.44
N GLU A 16 8.06 -10.09 16.75
CA GLU A 16 7.98 -11.12 15.73
C GLU A 16 6.59 -11.21 15.14
N ALA A 17 5.57 -11.15 15.98
CA ALA A 17 4.19 -11.16 15.52
C ALA A 17 3.88 -9.90 14.73
N GLU A 18 4.37 -8.76 15.18
CA GLU A 18 4.17 -7.50 14.49
C GLU A 18 4.85 -7.47 13.13
N GLU A 19 6.02 -8.08 13.00
CA GLU A 19 6.69 -8.20 11.70
C GLU A 19 5.88 -9.04 10.73
N MET A 20 5.32 -10.16 11.21
CA MET A 20 4.46 -11.01 10.39
C MET A 20 3.17 -10.27 10.01
N ASP A 21 2.58 -9.57 10.98
CA ASP A 21 1.39 -8.78 10.73
C ASP A 21 1.70 -7.63 9.78
N LEU A 22 2.83 -6.98 9.93
CA LEU A 22 3.24 -5.89 9.06
C LEU A 22 3.40 -6.39 7.62
N ALA A 23 4.07 -7.52 7.43
CA ALA A 23 4.24 -8.09 6.11
C ALA A 23 2.89 -8.41 5.47
N SER A 24 1.98 -9.01 6.24
CA SER A 24 0.63 -9.32 5.77
C SER A 24 -0.15 -8.07 5.39
N GLU A 25 -0.06 -7.05 6.23
CA GLU A 25 -0.73 -5.77 5.96
C GLU A 25 -0.14 -5.09 4.72
N LEU A 26 1.18 -5.13 4.57
CA LEU A 26 1.81 -4.55 3.39
C LEU A 26 1.46 -5.31 2.11
N MET A 27 1.33 -6.62 2.18
CA MET A 27 0.91 -7.41 1.02
C MET A 27 -0.52 -7.08 0.63
N LYS A 28 -1.38 -6.88 1.61
CA LYS A 28 -2.76 -6.47 1.37
C LYS A 28 -2.80 -5.07 0.78
N ASP A 29 -2.02 -4.16 1.31
CA ASP A 29 -1.93 -2.80 0.78
C ASP A 29 -1.42 -2.80 -0.66
N LEU A 30 -0.46 -3.66 -0.96
CA LEU A 30 0.06 -3.80 -2.30
C LEU A 30 -1.03 -4.20 -3.29
N GLU A 31 -1.88 -5.12 -2.88
CA GLU A 31 -3.02 -5.56 -3.68
C GLU A 31 -4.04 -4.43 -3.84
N ASP A 32 -4.36 -3.74 -2.76
CA ASP A 32 -5.30 -2.62 -2.76
C ASP A 32 -4.80 -1.46 -3.64
N GLU A 33 -3.49 -1.15 -3.56
CA GLU A 33 -2.90 -0.10 -4.38
C GLU A 33 -2.99 -0.44 -5.87
N GLY A 34 -2.85 -1.73 -6.22
CA GLY A 34 -3.01 -2.17 -7.60
C GLY A 34 -4.44 -1.99 -8.10
N SER A 35 -5.40 -2.35 -7.26
CA SER A 35 -6.81 -2.16 -7.55
C SER A 35 -7.16 -0.69 -7.69
N ASP A 36 -6.63 0.13 -6.79
CA ASP A 36 -6.88 1.56 -6.79
C ASP A 36 -6.28 2.23 -8.03
N HIS A 37 -5.11 1.79 -8.46
CA HIS A 37 -4.50 2.28 -9.69
C HIS A 37 -5.45 2.07 -10.88
N GLU A 38 -5.95 0.86 -11.04
CA GLU A 38 -6.87 0.55 -12.13
C GLU A 38 -8.16 1.37 -12.03
N LYS A 39 -8.67 1.50 -10.83
CA LYS A 39 -9.88 2.28 -10.57
C LYS A 39 -9.71 3.73 -11.02
N TYR A 40 -8.61 4.36 -10.64
CA TYR A 40 -8.37 5.76 -10.99
C TYR A 40 -8.11 5.95 -12.48
N MET A 41 -7.49 4.97 -13.14
CA MET A 41 -7.32 5.03 -14.58
C MET A 41 -8.67 4.99 -15.32
N LYS A 42 -9.56 4.13 -14.85
CA LYS A 42 -10.91 4.05 -15.43
C LYS A 42 -11.72 5.31 -15.16
N LEU A 43 -11.60 5.86 -13.94
CA LEU A 43 -12.28 7.11 -13.60
C LEU A 43 -11.76 8.27 -14.44
N ALA A 44 -10.45 8.27 -14.72
CA ALA A 44 -9.85 9.30 -15.55
C ALA A 44 -10.44 9.28 -16.96
N ASP A 45 -10.56 8.11 -17.55
CA ASP A 45 -11.13 7.97 -18.88
C ASP A 45 -12.60 8.41 -18.90
N ALA A 46 -13.36 8.02 -17.89
CA ALA A 46 -14.75 8.42 -17.77
C ALA A 46 -14.89 9.94 -17.58
N ALA A 47 -14.00 10.53 -16.80
CA ALA A 47 -14.03 11.97 -16.56
C ALA A 47 -13.67 12.76 -17.82
N ASP A 48 -12.72 12.28 -18.62
CA ASP A 48 -12.36 12.92 -19.88
C ASP A 48 -13.50 12.85 -20.87
N GLU A 49 -14.23 11.75 -20.86
CA GLU A 49 -15.36 11.59 -21.73
C GLU A 49 -16.53 12.50 -21.33
N LYS A 50 -16.82 12.56 -20.04
CA LYS A 50 -17.96 13.32 -19.53
C LYS A 50 -17.69 14.81 -19.38
N TYR A 51 -16.46 15.16 -19.01
CA TYR A 51 -16.07 16.55 -18.74
C TYR A 51 -14.76 16.89 -19.45
N PRO A 52 -14.73 16.90 -20.78
CA PRO A 52 -13.47 16.96 -21.52
C PRO A 52 -12.63 18.22 -21.31
N CYS A 53 -13.24 19.30 -20.84
CA CYS A 53 -12.52 20.57 -20.68
C CYS A 53 -12.13 20.88 -19.23
N ARG A 54 -12.33 19.95 -18.32
CA ARG A 54 -12.12 20.22 -16.89
C ARG A 54 -10.78 19.78 -16.35
N GLY A 55 -10.04 18.94 -17.08
CA GLY A 55 -8.77 18.43 -16.61
C GLY A 55 -8.85 17.38 -15.51
N TYR A 56 -10.02 16.87 -15.24
CA TYR A 56 -10.21 15.86 -14.20
C TYR A 56 -9.45 14.58 -14.50
N GLY A 57 -9.40 14.17 -15.76
CA GLY A 57 -8.66 12.98 -16.15
C GLY A 57 -7.18 13.07 -15.81
N ALA A 58 -6.57 14.23 -16.06
CA ALA A 58 -5.16 14.44 -15.73
C ALA A 58 -4.91 14.32 -14.23
N ILE A 59 -5.79 14.89 -13.42
CA ILE A 59 -5.68 14.81 -11.95
C ILE A 59 -5.82 13.37 -11.49
N LEU A 60 -6.79 12.65 -12.04
CA LEU A 60 -7.03 11.24 -11.65
C LEU A 60 -5.88 10.34 -12.08
N ARG A 61 -5.24 10.61 -13.23
CA ARG A 61 -4.06 9.87 -13.66
C ARG A 61 -2.86 10.16 -12.79
N ASP A 62 -2.75 11.36 -12.25
CA ASP A 62 -1.70 11.67 -11.27
C ASP A 62 -1.90 10.85 -10.00
N ILE A 63 -3.13 10.72 -9.53
CA ILE A 63 -3.44 9.85 -8.38
C ILE A 63 -3.07 8.41 -8.70
N ALA A 64 -3.41 7.94 -9.89
CA ALA A 64 -3.05 6.57 -10.30
C ALA A 64 -1.54 6.35 -10.30
N ARG A 65 -0.78 7.34 -10.76
CA ARG A 65 0.69 7.25 -10.73
C ARG A 65 1.24 7.19 -9.31
N GLU A 66 0.64 7.94 -8.39
CA GLU A 66 1.03 7.89 -6.99
C GLU A 66 0.78 6.51 -6.40
N GLU A 67 -0.33 5.86 -6.76
CA GLU A 67 -0.59 4.49 -6.33
C GLU A 67 0.49 3.52 -6.82
N ALA A 68 0.95 3.72 -8.05
CA ALA A 68 2.03 2.88 -8.59
C ALA A 68 3.36 3.11 -7.86
N VAL A 69 3.65 4.34 -7.47
CA VAL A 69 4.84 4.66 -6.67
C VAL A 69 4.73 4.04 -5.28
N HIS A 70 3.55 4.08 -4.67
CA HIS A 70 3.31 3.46 -3.37
C HIS A 70 3.55 1.95 -3.44
N ARG A 71 3.07 1.30 -4.49
CA ARG A 71 3.31 -0.13 -4.69
C ARG A 71 4.79 -0.45 -4.78
N LYS A 72 5.54 0.37 -5.48
CA LYS A 72 6.99 0.21 -5.61
C LYS A 72 7.66 0.29 -4.24
N HIS A 73 7.28 1.28 -3.44
CA HIS A 73 7.84 1.45 -2.11
C HIS A 73 7.46 0.30 -1.17
N ILE A 74 6.23 -0.16 -1.24
CA ILE A 74 5.79 -1.32 -0.44
C ILE A 74 6.58 -2.57 -0.83
N LYS A 75 6.78 -2.79 -2.13
CA LYS A 75 7.59 -3.91 -2.61
C LYS A 75 9.02 -3.84 -2.11
N MET A 76 9.59 -2.64 -2.06
CA MET A 76 10.94 -2.46 -1.54
C MET A 76 11.04 -2.89 -0.07
N ILE A 77 10.05 -2.54 0.73
CA ILE A 77 10.01 -2.94 2.14
C ILE A 77 9.87 -4.45 2.26
N LEU A 78 8.94 -5.04 1.54
CA LEU A 78 8.71 -6.48 1.56
C LEU A 78 9.95 -7.25 1.11
N ASP A 79 10.63 -6.74 0.09
CA ASP A 79 11.85 -7.35 -0.41
C ASP A 79 12.95 -7.29 0.64
N ASP A 80 13.08 -6.15 1.32
CA ASP A 80 14.05 -5.99 2.40
C ASP A 80 13.74 -6.92 3.58
N MET A 81 12.48 -7.20 3.82
CA MET A 81 12.04 -8.14 4.86
C MET A 81 12.16 -9.59 4.42
N HIS A 82 12.63 -9.83 3.21
CA HIS A 82 12.76 -11.18 2.63
C HIS A 82 11.42 -11.92 2.54
N VAL A 83 10.36 -11.18 2.26
CA VAL A 83 9.03 -11.77 2.06
C VAL A 83 8.93 -12.23 0.61
N PRO A 84 8.65 -13.51 0.36
CA PRO A 84 8.47 -13.99 -1.01
C PRO A 84 7.26 -13.31 -1.65
N MET A 85 7.46 -12.82 -2.85
CA MET A 85 6.37 -12.22 -3.58
C MET A 85 6.22 -12.90 -4.93
N GLU A 86 4.97 -13.17 -5.27
CA GLU A 86 4.70 -13.78 -6.54
C GLU A 86 4.55 -12.72 -7.62
N GLY A 87 5.14 -12.98 -8.72
CA GLY A 87 5.00 -12.10 -9.86
C GLY A 87 5.90 -10.91 -9.84
#